data_2ff7d9998540e26b15ad4adc005ea24e
#
_entry.id   2ff7d9998540e26b15ad4adc005ea24e
#
_cell.length_a   1.000
_cell.length_b   1.000
_cell.length_c   1.000
_cell.angle_alpha   90.00
_cell.angle_beta   90.00
_cell.angle_gamma   90.00
#
_symmetry.space_group_name_H-M   'P 1'
#
loop_
_entity.id
_entity.type
_entity.pdbx_description
1 polymer ?
#
loop_
_entity_poly.entity_id
_entity_poly.type
_entity_poly.pdbx_seq_one_letter_code
_entity_poly.pdbx_strand_id
1 'polypeptide(L)'
;MRLLIMGPPGAGKGTQAAMICEEFGITHVSTGDLFRLNLTQGTALGLEAKKYMDAGEYVPDSVTNGMVRERLKDADTQEGFLLDGYPRTVAQVAELDGMLSKTPLDRVIELTADTDEVVKRLLGRAIEQGRVDDTEDVIRRRLEVYEEQTAPLTALYKSRGLLVQVDGLGSVEEVTARISAALNS
;
A
#
# COMPACT_ATOMS: atom_id res chain seq x y z
N MET A 1 -12.98 6.62 -9.53
CA MET A 1 -12.85 6.42 -8.07
C MET A 1 -11.39 6.47 -7.67
N ARG A 2 -11.02 7.16 -6.56
CA ARG A 2 -9.64 7.30 -6.06
C ARG A 2 -9.55 6.74 -4.67
N LEU A 3 -8.82 5.64 -4.52
CA LEU A 3 -8.76 4.85 -3.29
C LEU A 3 -7.34 4.77 -2.74
N LEU A 4 -7.25 4.58 -1.42
CA LEU A 4 -6.06 4.07 -0.75
C LEU A 4 -6.37 2.71 -0.14
N ILE A 5 -5.37 1.83 -0.07
CA ILE A 5 -5.42 0.63 0.75
C ILE A 5 -4.28 0.64 1.77
N MET A 6 -4.62 0.51 3.03
CA MET A 6 -3.72 0.50 4.19
C MET A 6 -3.83 -0.83 4.94
N GLY A 7 -2.89 -1.08 5.81
CA GLY A 7 -2.83 -2.27 6.65
C GLY A 7 -1.41 -2.80 6.78
N PRO A 8 -1.12 -3.66 7.75
CA PRO A 8 0.22 -4.16 8.00
C PRO A 8 0.79 -4.93 6.80
N PRO A 9 2.11 -5.04 6.68
CA PRO A 9 2.75 -5.95 5.74
C PRO A 9 2.15 -7.35 5.89
N GLY A 10 1.78 -8.03 4.80
CA GLY A 10 1.16 -9.36 4.87
C GLY A 10 -0.36 -9.41 5.05
N ALA A 11 -1.04 -8.28 5.25
CA ALA A 11 -2.51 -8.23 5.39
C ALA A 11 -3.28 -8.58 4.10
N GLY A 12 -2.61 -8.80 2.96
CA GLY A 12 -3.27 -9.13 1.70
C GLY A 12 -3.58 -7.93 0.80
N LYS A 13 -3.07 -6.73 1.11
CA LYS A 13 -3.36 -5.50 0.36
C LYS A 13 -3.21 -5.63 -1.15
N GLY A 14 -2.08 -6.13 -1.63
CA GLY A 14 -1.82 -6.25 -3.07
C GLY A 14 -2.81 -7.19 -3.78
N THR A 15 -3.18 -8.31 -3.14
CA THR A 15 -4.19 -9.24 -3.67
C THR A 15 -5.55 -8.56 -3.75
N GLN A 16 -5.97 -7.90 -2.68
CA GLN A 16 -7.24 -7.19 -2.64
C GLN A 16 -7.27 -5.97 -3.58
N ALA A 17 -6.15 -5.24 -3.68
CA ALA A 17 -6.02 -4.12 -4.61
C ALA A 17 -6.24 -4.57 -6.06
N ALA A 18 -5.68 -5.70 -6.48
CA ALA A 18 -5.88 -6.23 -7.83
C ALA A 18 -7.37 -6.55 -8.09
N MET A 19 -8.03 -7.23 -7.16
CA MET A 19 -9.46 -7.59 -7.28
C MET A 19 -10.36 -6.35 -7.34
N ILE A 20 -10.12 -5.38 -6.46
CA ILE A 20 -10.90 -4.13 -6.40
C ILE A 20 -10.66 -3.28 -7.66
N CYS A 21 -9.43 -3.21 -8.15
CA CYS A 21 -9.13 -2.46 -9.37
C CYS A 21 -9.81 -3.07 -10.59
N GLU A 22 -9.89 -4.41 -10.68
CA GLU A 22 -10.64 -5.11 -11.73
C GLU A 22 -12.15 -4.83 -11.63
N GLU A 23 -12.73 -4.93 -10.43
CA GLU A 23 -14.17 -4.71 -10.19
C GLU A 23 -14.60 -3.27 -10.52
N PHE A 24 -13.82 -2.27 -10.12
CA PHE A 24 -14.18 -0.87 -10.29
C PHE A 24 -13.58 -0.20 -11.55
N GLY A 25 -12.81 -0.94 -12.36
CA GLY A 25 -12.19 -0.43 -13.59
C GLY A 25 -11.19 0.71 -13.33
N ILE A 26 -10.42 0.63 -12.24
CA ILE A 26 -9.42 1.63 -11.84
C ILE A 26 -8.01 1.06 -11.84
N THR A 27 -7.00 1.94 -11.89
CA THR A 27 -5.61 1.53 -11.98
C THR A 27 -4.99 1.20 -10.62
N HIS A 28 -4.36 0.03 -10.49
CA HIS A 28 -3.55 -0.32 -9.31
C HIS A 28 -2.18 0.38 -9.37
N VAL A 29 -1.88 1.20 -8.37
CA VAL A 29 -0.59 1.89 -8.22
C VAL A 29 0.08 1.42 -6.94
N SER A 30 1.01 0.47 -7.06
CA SER A 30 1.78 -0.09 -5.94
C SER A 30 3.19 0.50 -5.90
N THR A 31 3.52 1.23 -4.83
CA THR A 31 4.88 1.77 -4.66
C THR A 31 5.92 0.66 -4.51
N GLY A 32 5.56 -0.45 -3.86
CA GLY A 32 6.42 -1.61 -3.75
C GLY A 32 6.78 -2.21 -5.11
N ASP A 33 5.81 -2.30 -6.02
CA ASP A 33 6.03 -2.83 -7.38
C ASP A 33 6.83 -1.84 -8.22
N LEU A 34 6.57 -0.54 -8.09
CA LEU A 34 7.36 0.49 -8.77
C LEU A 34 8.84 0.45 -8.35
N PHE A 35 9.14 0.28 -7.07
CA PHE A 35 10.53 0.12 -6.60
C PHE A 35 11.16 -1.17 -7.10
N ARG A 36 10.45 -2.30 -7.07
CA ARG A 36 10.96 -3.58 -7.57
C ARG A 36 11.21 -3.56 -9.08
N LEU A 37 10.33 -2.92 -9.85
CA LEU A 37 10.53 -2.72 -11.29
C LEU A 37 11.80 -1.91 -11.56
N ASN A 38 12.00 -0.79 -10.86
CA ASN A 38 13.19 0.04 -10.96
C ASN A 38 14.46 -0.75 -10.58
N LEU A 39 14.39 -1.58 -9.54
CA LEU A 39 15.50 -2.45 -9.12
C LEU A 39 15.85 -3.48 -10.21
N THR A 40 14.83 -4.13 -10.79
CA THR A 40 15.03 -5.12 -11.88
C THR A 40 15.65 -4.47 -13.12
N GLN A 41 15.27 -3.23 -13.41
CA GLN A 41 15.83 -2.43 -14.51
C GLN A 41 17.21 -1.83 -14.18
N GLY A 42 17.70 -1.97 -12.94
CA GLY A 42 19.00 -1.44 -12.52
C GLY A 42 19.09 0.09 -12.52
N THR A 43 17.95 0.79 -12.35
CA THR A 43 17.94 2.26 -12.31
C THR A 43 18.60 2.78 -11.02
N ALA A 44 19.11 4.02 -11.04
CA ALA A 44 19.66 4.66 -9.84
C ALA A 44 18.63 4.70 -8.70
N LEU A 45 17.36 4.95 -9.00
CA LEU A 45 16.24 4.91 -8.05
C LEU A 45 16.06 3.51 -7.43
N GLY A 46 16.10 2.46 -8.24
CA GLY A 46 15.96 1.08 -7.76
C GLY A 46 17.12 0.66 -6.87
N LEU A 47 18.35 1.03 -7.23
CA LEU A 47 19.55 0.74 -6.44
C LEU A 47 19.55 1.51 -5.11
N GLU A 48 19.05 2.74 -5.08
CA GLU A 48 18.88 3.52 -3.85
C GLU A 48 17.81 2.89 -2.95
N ALA A 49 16.63 2.61 -3.50
CA ALA A 49 15.53 2.02 -2.77
C ALA A 49 15.86 0.66 -2.14
N LYS A 50 16.70 -0.14 -2.81
CA LYS A 50 17.12 -1.47 -2.35
C LYS A 50 17.69 -1.44 -0.94
N LYS A 51 18.51 -0.46 -0.60
CA LYS A 51 19.15 -0.34 0.72
C LYS A 51 18.13 -0.28 1.86
N TYR A 52 17.04 0.45 1.64
CA TYR A 52 15.95 0.60 2.61
C TYR A 52 15.05 -0.65 2.63
N MET A 53 14.73 -1.19 1.46
CA MET A 53 13.89 -2.40 1.34
C MET A 53 14.55 -3.61 2.02
N ASP A 54 15.85 -3.81 1.80
CA ASP A 54 16.62 -4.91 2.41
C ASP A 54 16.71 -4.76 3.94
N ALA A 55 16.66 -3.53 4.47
CA ALA A 55 16.66 -3.25 5.91
C ALA A 55 15.25 -3.24 6.53
N GLY A 56 14.19 -3.38 5.74
CA GLY A 56 12.80 -3.26 6.21
C GLY A 56 12.36 -1.83 6.53
N GLU A 57 13.15 -0.84 6.10
CA GLU A 57 12.90 0.58 6.30
C GLU A 57 12.11 1.19 5.13
N TYR A 58 11.54 2.37 5.36
CA TYR A 58 10.90 3.13 4.29
C TYR A 58 11.94 3.87 3.45
N VAL A 59 11.74 3.85 2.14
CA VAL A 59 12.48 4.71 1.21
C VAL A 59 12.16 6.17 1.56
N PRO A 60 13.15 7.10 1.53
CA PRO A 60 12.92 8.50 1.90
C PRO A 60 11.71 9.12 1.21
N ASP A 61 10.93 9.92 1.96
CA ASP A 61 9.69 10.54 1.48
C ASP A 61 9.88 11.34 0.20
N SER A 62 10.99 12.06 0.06
CA SER A 62 11.29 12.85 -1.14
C SER A 62 11.36 12.00 -2.41
N VAL A 63 11.93 10.80 -2.30
CA VAL A 63 12.06 9.84 -3.40
C VAL A 63 10.69 9.23 -3.72
N THR A 64 9.99 8.74 -2.69
CA THR A 64 8.69 8.11 -2.84
C THR A 64 7.64 9.09 -3.37
N ASN A 65 7.59 10.33 -2.84
CA ASN A 65 6.69 11.39 -3.29
C ASN A 65 6.92 11.73 -4.77
N GLY A 66 8.19 11.85 -5.19
CA GLY A 66 8.54 12.13 -6.58
C GLY A 66 8.03 11.03 -7.52
N MET A 67 8.27 9.77 -7.16
CA MET A 67 7.83 8.61 -7.93
C MET A 67 6.30 8.55 -8.06
N VAL A 68 5.58 8.74 -6.96
CA VAL A 68 4.10 8.72 -6.98
C VAL A 68 3.54 9.89 -7.79
N ARG A 69 4.12 11.10 -7.64
CA ARG A 69 3.70 12.28 -8.40
C ARG A 69 3.85 12.06 -9.91
N GLU A 70 4.95 11.46 -10.36
CA GLU A 70 5.12 11.15 -11.78
C GLU A 70 4.13 10.09 -12.24
N ARG A 71 3.95 9.00 -11.48
CA ARG A 71 3.01 7.92 -11.82
C ARG A 71 1.56 8.40 -11.93
N LEU A 72 1.13 9.33 -11.07
CA LEU A 72 -0.22 9.87 -11.09
C LEU A 72 -0.49 10.85 -12.27
N LYS A 73 0.52 11.17 -13.09
CA LYS A 73 0.32 11.93 -14.35
C LYS A 73 -0.02 11.03 -15.52
N ASP A 74 0.21 9.74 -15.41
CA ASP A 74 -0.04 8.80 -16.50
C ASP A 74 -1.54 8.73 -16.83
N ALA A 75 -1.87 8.55 -18.10
CA ALA A 75 -3.23 8.62 -18.61
C ALA A 75 -4.18 7.59 -17.95
N ASP A 76 -3.66 6.41 -17.62
CA ASP A 76 -4.43 5.32 -17.00
C ASP A 76 -4.88 5.61 -15.56
N THR A 77 -4.27 6.58 -14.87
CA THR A 77 -4.65 6.98 -13.52
C THR A 77 -5.69 8.11 -13.47
N GLN A 78 -5.96 8.76 -14.60
CA GLN A 78 -6.80 9.97 -14.63
C GLN A 78 -8.27 9.67 -14.29
N GLU A 79 -8.79 8.53 -14.71
CA GLU A 79 -10.18 8.13 -14.44
C GLU A 79 -10.38 7.50 -13.05
N GLY A 80 -9.29 7.04 -12.43
CA GLY A 80 -9.31 6.47 -11.09
C GLY A 80 -8.12 5.58 -10.81
N PHE A 81 -7.83 5.41 -9.54
CA PHE A 81 -6.73 4.56 -9.07
C PHE A 81 -6.94 4.06 -7.65
N LEU A 82 -6.21 3.02 -7.31
CA LEU A 82 -6.01 2.56 -5.94
C LEU A 82 -4.52 2.59 -5.63
N LEU A 83 -4.12 3.42 -4.64
CA LEU A 83 -2.76 3.48 -4.13
C LEU A 83 -2.52 2.39 -3.09
N ASP A 84 -1.48 1.57 -3.30
CA ASP A 84 -1.01 0.54 -2.38
C ASP A 84 0.43 0.84 -1.93
N GLY A 85 0.60 0.94 -0.61
CA GLY A 85 1.89 1.21 0.01
C GLY A 85 2.30 2.69 0.03
N TYR A 86 1.38 3.62 -0.24
CA TYR A 86 1.55 5.06 -0.12
C TYR A 86 0.19 5.71 0.13
N PRO A 87 0.06 6.70 1.04
CA PRO A 87 1.11 7.22 1.92
C PRO A 87 1.41 6.26 3.10
N ARG A 88 2.61 6.39 3.67
CA ARG A 88 3.04 5.65 4.88
C ARG A 88 3.44 6.55 6.03
N THR A 89 3.59 7.84 5.79
CA THR A 89 3.95 8.85 6.81
C THR A 89 3.02 10.05 6.74
N VAL A 90 2.95 10.82 7.82
CA VAL A 90 2.16 12.07 7.85
C VAL A 90 2.64 13.07 6.79
N ALA A 91 3.95 13.13 6.55
CA ALA A 91 4.51 14.00 5.52
C ALA A 91 4.05 13.57 4.11
N GLN A 92 4.00 12.28 3.85
CA GLN A 92 3.45 11.75 2.58
C GLN A 92 1.95 12.03 2.42
N VAL A 93 1.17 12.03 3.52
CA VAL A 93 -0.25 12.42 3.46
C VAL A 93 -0.41 13.86 3.00
N ALA A 94 0.36 14.78 3.59
CA ALA A 94 0.31 16.20 3.22
C ALA A 94 0.70 16.41 1.74
N GLU A 95 1.68 15.66 1.27
CA GLU A 95 2.10 15.71 -0.13
C GLU A 95 1.04 15.16 -1.09
N LEU A 96 0.40 14.04 -0.72
CA LEU A 96 -0.70 13.45 -1.48
C LEU A 96 -1.91 14.40 -1.55
N ASP A 97 -2.25 15.04 -0.44
CA ASP A 97 -3.32 16.05 -0.39
C ASP A 97 -3.04 17.21 -1.38
N GLY A 98 -1.78 17.63 -1.49
CA GLY A 98 -1.34 18.60 -2.49
C GLY A 98 -1.50 18.11 -3.94
N MET A 99 -1.08 16.88 -4.22
CA MET A 99 -1.22 16.25 -5.55
C MET A 99 -2.70 16.13 -5.95
N LEU A 100 -3.58 15.82 -5.01
CA LEU A 100 -5.00 15.56 -5.24
C LEU A 100 -5.91 16.75 -4.89
N SER A 101 -5.37 17.96 -4.81
CA SER A 101 -6.12 19.16 -4.37
C SER A 101 -7.39 19.44 -5.19
N LYS A 102 -7.43 19.06 -6.47
CA LYS A 102 -8.58 19.22 -7.37
C LYS A 102 -9.49 17.99 -7.44
N THR A 103 -8.98 16.85 -7.06
CA THR A 103 -9.63 15.53 -7.21
C THR A 103 -9.32 14.68 -5.99
N PRO A 104 -9.96 14.97 -4.83
CA PRO A 104 -9.63 14.31 -3.57
C PRO A 104 -9.90 12.81 -3.60
N LEU A 105 -9.38 12.10 -2.58
CA LEU A 105 -9.68 10.69 -2.34
C LEU A 105 -11.16 10.49 -2.03
N ASP A 106 -11.71 9.39 -2.54
CA ASP A 106 -13.08 8.97 -2.24
C ASP A 106 -13.14 8.16 -0.93
N ARG A 107 -12.24 7.18 -0.76
CA ARG A 107 -12.19 6.30 0.43
C ARG A 107 -10.77 5.82 0.71
N VAL A 108 -10.56 5.41 1.95
CA VAL A 108 -9.35 4.75 2.44
C VAL A 108 -9.76 3.43 3.07
N ILE A 109 -9.30 2.33 2.49
CA ILE A 109 -9.55 0.97 2.96
C ILE A 109 -8.45 0.60 3.94
N GLU A 110 -8.78 0.22 5.16
CA GLU A 110 -7.84 -0.38 6.10
C GLU A 110 -8.14 -1.86 6.26
N LEU A 111 -7.19 -2.70 5.83
CA LEU A 111 -7.23 -4.12 6.14
C LEU A 111 -6.61 -4.37 7.50
N THR A 112 -7.41 -4.88 8.42
CA THR A 112 -6.93 -5.36 9.71
C THR A 112 -6.55 -6.82 9.62
N ALA A 113 -5.48 -7.23 10.31
CA ALA A 113 -5.03 -8.61 10.36
C ALA A 113 -4.30 -8.89 11.67
N ASP A 114 -4.41 -10.11 12.15
CA ASP A 114 -3.67 -10.59 13.30
C ASP A 114 -2.17 -10.70 12.98
N THR A 115 -1.31 -10.30 13.95
CA THR A 115 0.14 -10.22 13.74
C THR A 115 0.75 -11.59 13.44
N ASP A 116 0.32 -12.66 14.14
CA ASP A 116 0.88 -14.00 13.93
C ASP A 116 0.53 -14.55 12.54
N GLU A 117 -0.71 -14.32 12.11
CA GLU A 117 -1.14 -14.68 10.75
C GLU A 117 -0.39 -13.90 9.68
N VAL A 118 -0.13 -12.62 9.92
CA VAL A 118 0.66 -11.76 9.03
C VAL A 118 2.09 -12.27 8.83
N VAL A 119 2.78 -12.62 9.93
CA VAL A 119 4.14 -13.18 9.86
C VAL A 119 4.15 -14.49 9.05
N LYS A 120 3.19 -15.38 9.33
CA LYS A 120 3.06 -16.66 8.61
C LYS A 120 2.84 -16.44 7.10
N ARG A 121 1.97 -15.51 6.70
CA ARG A 121 1.71 -15.16 5.31
C ARG A 121 2.94 -14.59 4.61
N LEU A 122 3.72 -13.74 5.30
CA LEU A 122 4.93 -13.15 4.75
C LEU A 122 6.03 -14.19 4.51
N LEU A 123 6.23 -15.12 5.45
CA LEU A 123 7.17 -16.24 5.28
C LEU A 123 6.75 -17.17 4.13
N GLY A 124 5.45 -17.47 3.99
CA GLY A 124 4.92 -18.20 2.85
C GLY A 124 5.20 -17.50 1.52
N ARG A 125 4.94 -16.20 1.45
CA ARG A 125 5.18 -15.36 0.26
C ARG A 125 6.67 -15.32 -0.15
N ALA A 126 7.59 -15.30 0.82
CA ALA A 126 9.02 -15.37 0.55
C ALA A 126 9.38 -16.61 -0.31
N ILE A 127 8.77 -17.74 0.03
CA ILE A 127 8.99 -19.01 -0.68
C ILE A 127 8.29 -19.00 -2.05
N GLU A 128 7.00 -18.64 -2.08
CA GLU A 128 6.17 -18.72 -3.29
C GLU A 128 6.56 -17.71 -4.37
N GLN A 129 6.96 -16.50 -3.98
CA GLN A 129 7.26 -15.39 -4.89
C GLN A 129 8.75 -15.08 -4.99
N GLY A 130 9.61 -15.85 -4.29
CA GLY A 130 11.06 -15.62 -4.29
C GLY A 130 11.46 -14.24 -3.76
N ARG A 131 10.70 -13.67 -2.82
CA ARG A 131 10.98 -12.35 -2.26
C ARG A 131 12.13 -12.41 -1.27
N VAL A 132 13.27 -11.90 -1.68
CA VAL A 132 14.49 -11.84 -0.85
C VAL A 132 14.40 -10.84 0.31
N ASP A 133 13.44 -9.91 0.25
CA ASP A 133 13.14 -8.89 1.26
C ASP A 133 12.12 -9.36 2.33
N ASP A 134 11.73 -10.64 2.33
CA ASP A 134 10.81 -11.22 3.32
C ASP A 134 11.55 -12.23 4.24
N THR A 135 12.74 -11.87 4.76
CA THR A 135 13.40 -12.62 5.85
C THR A 135 12.74 -12.29 7.19
N GLU A 136 12.86 -13.16 8.21
CA GLU A 136 12.20 -12.97 9.49
C GLU A 136 12.56 -11.63 10.16
N ASP A 137 13.85 -11.26 10.15
CA ASP A 137 14.31 -10.00 10.73
C ASP A 137 13.74 -8.78 9.98
N VAL A 138 13.73 -8.84 8.65
CA VAL A 138 13.15 -7.77 7.81
C VAL A 138 11.63 -7.68 8.01
N ILE A 139 10.93 -8.82 8.14
CA ILE A 139 9.50 -8.86 8.44
C ILE A 139 9.21 -8.16 9.77
N ARG A 140 9.94 -8.52 10.84
CA ARG A 140 9.78 -7.90 12.16
C ARG A 140 10.01 -6.39 12.10
N ARG A 141 11.09 -5.96 11.45
CA ARG A 141 11.39 -4.53 11.30
C ARG A 141 10.30 -3.79 10.53
N ARG A 142 9.77 -4.37 9.47
CA ARG A 142 8.65 -3.78 8.69
C ARG A 142 7.38 -3.62 9.50
N LEU A 143 7.08 -4.55 10.40
CA LEU A 143 5.94 -4.44 11.32
C LEU A 143 6.14 -3.31 12.33
N GLU A 144 7.33 -3.19 12.92
CA GLU A 144 7.67 -2.09 13.84
C GLU A 144 7.52 -0.73 13.13
N VAL A 145 8.13 -0.58 11.95
CA VAL A 145 8.06 0.67 11.16
C VAL A 145 6.61 1.00 10.77
N TYR A 146 5.80 -0.02 10.45
CA TYR A 146 4.37 0.17 10.17
C TYR A 146 3.63 0.72 11.39
N GLU A 147 3.80 0.11 12.57
CA GLU A 147 3.16 0.55 13.81
C GLU A 147 3.58 1.98 14.21
N GLU A 148 4.85 2.30 14.05
CA GLU A 148 5.38 3.62 14.41
C GLU A 148 4.91 4.73 13.44
N GLN A 149 4.91 4.48 12.14
CA GLN A 149 4.77 5.53 11.13
C GLN A 149 3.46 5.51 10.37
N THR A 150 2.88 4.33 10.13
CA THR A 150 1.71 4.17 9.25
C THR A 150 0.42 3.93 10.01
N ALA A 151 0.42 3.13 11.05
CA ALA A 151 -0.78 2.88 11.86
C ALA A 151 -1.43 4.18 12.39
N PRO A 152 -0.68 5.23 12.78
CA PRO A 152 -1.29 6.50 13.19
C PRO A 152 -2.10 7.20 12.11
N LEU A 153 -1.87 6.93 10.83
CA LEU A 153 -2.65 7.52 9.72
C LEU A 153 -4.11 7.08 9.70
N THR A 154 -4.41 5.92 10.30
CA THR A 154 -5.79 5.43 10.49
C THR A 154 -6.66 6.46 11.22
N ALA A 155 -6.16 7.01 12.34
CA ALA A 155 -6.88 8.03 13.09
C ALA A 155 -7.10 9.31 12.27
N LEU A 156 -6.11 9.70 11.46
CA LEU A 156 -6.22 10.85 10.57
C LEU A 156 -7.31 10.66 9.51
N TYR A 157 -7.31 9.54 8.81
CA TYR A 157 -8.32 9.27 7.77
C TYR A 157 -9.71 9.02 8.36
N LYS A 158 -9.78 8.45 9.56
CA LYS A 158 -11.03 8.33 10.32
C LYS A 158 -11.62 9.70 10.66
N SER A 159 -10.80 10.65 11.13
CA SER A 159 -11.25 12.01 11.43
C SER A 159 -11.74 12.79 10.20
N ARG A 160 -11.25 12.42 9.02
CA ARG A 160 -11.69 12.95 7.71
C ARG A 160 -12.97 12.30 7.18
N GLY A 161 -13.49 11.26 7.83
CA GLY A 161 -14.66 10.49 7.37
C GLY A 161 -14.39 9.65 6.12
N LEU A 162 -13.14 9.37 5.79
CA LEU A 162 -12.74 8.62 4.59
C LEU A 162 -12.48 7.15 4.88
N LEU A 163 -12.24 6.76 6.14
CA LEU A 163 -11.76 5.44 6.52
C LEU A 163 -12.87 4.39 6.50
N VAL A 164 -12.58 3.27 5.86
CA VAL A 164 -13.38 2.05 5.89
C VAL A 164 -12.49 0.92 6.40
N GLN A 165 -12.82 0.37 7.56
CA GLN A 165 -12.10 -0.76 8.16
C GLN A 165 -12.72 -2.08 7.74
N VAL A 166 -11.89 -3.01 7.27
CA VAL A 166 -12.30 -4.34 6.82
C VAL A 166 -11.39 -5.40 7.43
N ASP A 167 -11.99 -6.44 7.98
CA ASP A 167 -11.25 -7.61 8.45
C ASP A 167 -10.64 -8.35 7.26
N GLY A 168 -9.31 -8.42 7.24
CA GLY A 168 -8.50 -9.10 6.21
C GLY A 168 -8.32 -10.60 6.43
N LEU A 169 -9.07 -11.20 7.39
CA LEU A 169 -9.06 -12.64 7.64
C LEU A 169 -10.16 -13.33 6.82
N GLY A 170 -9.85 -14.51 6.31
CA GLY A 170 -10.73 -15.32 5.47
C GLY A 170 -10.17 -15.58 4.08
N SER A 171 -10.98 -16.11 3.18
CA SER A 171 -10.61 -16.30 1.78
C SER A 171 -10.48 -14.96 1.04
N VAL A 172 -9.80 -14.97 -0.09
CA VAL A 172 -9.65 -13.76 -0.92
C VAL A 172 -11.02 -13.22 -1.31
N GLU A 173 -11.94 -14.08 -1.71
CA GLU A 173 -13.30 -13.75 -2.15
C GLU A 173 -14.14 -13.13 -1.03
N GLU A 174 -14.04 -13.68 0.20
CA GLU A 174 -14.76 -13.17 1.36
C GLU A 174 -14.29 -11.75 1.72
N VAL A 175 -12.97 -11.51 1.71
CA VAL A 175 -12.39 -10.20 1.99
C VAL A 175 -12.75 -9.21 0.89
N THR A 176 -12.67 -9.61 -0.39
CA THR A 176 -13.11 -8.78 -1.52
C THR A 176 -14.57 -8.36 -1.39
N ALA A 177 -15.46 -9.30 -1.07
CA ALA A 177 -16.88 -9.01 -0.89
C ALA A 177 -17.14 -8.01 0.24
N ARG A 178 -16.40 -8.12 1.37
CA ARG A 178 -16.48 -7.13 2.47
C ARG A 178 -16.03 -5.74 2.04
N ILE A 179 -14.93 -5.65 1.27
CA ILE A 179 -14.44 -4.36 0.77
C ILE A 179 -15.45 -3.75 -0.19
N SER A 180 -15.95 -4.52 -1.16
CA SER A 180 -16.92 -4.03 -2.15
C SER A 180 -18.22 -3.55 -1.48
N ALA A 181 -18.74 -4.30 -0.51
CA ALA A 181 -19.90 -3.88 0.26
C ALA A 181 -19.68 -2.57 1.02
N ALA A 182 -18.50 -2.40 1.61
CA ALA A 182 -18.13 -1.21 2.36
C ALA A 182 -17.87 0.03 1.47
N LEU A 183 -17.41 -0.17 0.23
CA LEU A 183 -17.23 0.93 -0.74
C LEU A 183 -18.55 1.39 -1.38
N ASN A 184 -19.57 0.54 -1.42
CA ASN A 184 -20.90 0.83 -1.97
C ASN A 184 -21.89 1.36 -0.92
N SER A 185 -21.46 1.47 0.35
CA SER A 185 -22.28 2.03 1.44
C SER A 185 -22.09 3.54 1.59
#